data_4a89688a04800c204e03e2e2642a3491
#
_entry.id   4a89688a04800c204e03e2e2642a3491
#
_cell.length_a   1.000
_cell.length_b   1.000
_cell.length_c   1.000
_cell.angle_alpha   90.00
_cell.angle_beta   90.00
_cell.angle_gamma   90.00
#
_symmetry.space_group_name_H-M   'P 1'
#
loop_
_entity.id
_entity.type
_entity.pdbx_description
1 polymer ?
#
loop_
_entity_poly.entity_id
_entity_poly.type
_entity_poly.pdbx_seq_one_letter_code
_entity_poly.pdbx_strand_id
1 'polypeptide(L)'
;SSLDPFKEGTGASGGLSFALGEVLGCEIISGPQFFLNETKLLSKINDFEIAILCEGKFDFSSMSGKVLGEILKLHTGQTYFLGGRFDYNDKNIFTDIFELGNKGMKNSKKALRDSAYILAKKIGK
;
A
#
# COMPACT_ATOMS: atom_id res chain seq x y z
N SER A 1 0.87 24.16 23.53
CA SER A 1 1.87 24.18 22.47
C SER A 1 1.13 24.06 21.14
N SER A 2 1.29 25.05 20.29
CA SER A 2 0.68 25.02 18.97
C SER A 2 1.29 23.89 18.14
N LEU A 3 0.45 23.06 17.57
CA LEU A 3 0.87 22.04 16.64
C LEU A 3 1.44 22.71 15.38
N ASP A 4 2.57 22.21 14.88
CA ASP A 4 3.12 22.73 13.61
C ASP A 4 2.15 22.39 12.47
N PRO A 5 1.58 23.38 11.74
CA PRO A 5 0.63 23.14 10.65
C PRO A 5 1.28 22.43 9.44
N PHE A 6 2.61 22.40 9.36
CA PHE A 6 3.36 21.71 8.32
C PHE A 6 3.85 20.32 8.72
N LYS A 7 3.55 19.89 9.95
CA LYS A 7 3.87 18.52 10.39
C LYS A 7 3.14 17.51 9.49
N GLU A 8 3.81 16.41 9.21
CA GLU A 8 3.21 15.30 8.44
C GLU A 8 1.89 14.83 9.07
N GLY A 9 0.87 14.64 8.25
CA GLY A 9 -0.46 14.21 8.68
C GLY A 9 -1.43 15.36 9.02
N THR A 10 -0.97 16.59 9.24
CA THR A 10 -1.85 17.72 9.58
C THR A 10 -2.85 18.08 8.48
N GLY A 11 -2.48 17.88 7.22
CA GLY A 11 -3.36 18.10 6.05
C GLY A 11 -4.43 17.05 5.81
N ALA A 12 -4.45 15.94 6.57
CA ALA A 12 -5.40 14.87 6.37
C ALA A 12 -6.85 15.36 6.52
N SER A 13 -7.73 14.86 5.63
CA SER A 13 -9.14 15.26 5.57
C SER A 13 -9.34 16.78 5.47
N GLY A 14 -8.51 17.46 4.65
CA GLY A 14 -8.61 18.90 4.47
C GLY A 14 -8.23 19.72 5.70
N GLY A 15 -7.33 19.20 6.55
CA GLY A 15 -6.87 19.88 7.77
C GLY A 15 -7.67 19.53 9.03
N LEU A 16 -8.61 18.60 8.96
CA LEU A 16 -9.38 18.16 10.13
C LEU A 16 -8.46 17.58 11.22
N SER A 17 -7.45 16.80 10.84
CA SER A 17 -6.46 16.25 11.77
C SER A 17 -5.71 17.34 12.54
N PHE A 18 -5.33 18.44 11.87
CA PHE A 18 -4.73 19.60 12.53
C PHE A 18 -5.69 20.21 13.54
N ALA A 19 -6.95 20.47 13.14
CA ALA A 19 -7.96 21.07 14.03
C ALA A 19 -8.22 20.20 15.26
N LEU A 20 -8.34 18.89 15.11
CA LEU A 20 -8.51 17.97 16.24
C LEU A 20 -7.29 17.94 17.16
N GLY A 21 -6.10 18.00 16.60
CA GLY A 21 -4.84 18.09 17.37
C GLY A 21 -4.76 19.36 18.21
N GLU A 22 -5.06 20.52 17.60
CA GLU A 22 -4.99 21.83 18.28
C GLU A 22 -6.10 22.01 19.32
N VAL A 23 -7.35 21.64 19.00
CA VAL A 23 -8.51 21.92 19.85
C VAL A 23 -8.70 20.85 20.93
N LEU A 24 -8.48 19.59 20.60
CA LEU A 24 -8.75 18.46 21.50
C LEU A 24 -7.49 17.78 22.03
N GLY A 25 -6.30 18.22 21.61
CA GLY A 25 -5.04 17.60 22.01
C GLY A 25 -4.87 16.17 21.45
N CYS A 26 -5.53 15.85 20.34
CA CYS A 26 -5.40 14.53 19.72
C CYS A 26 -3.99 14.36 19.14
N GLU A 27 -3.43 13.18 19.32
CA GLU A 27 -2.16 12.82 18.68
C GLU A 27 -2.40 12.47 17.20
N ILE A 28 -1.56 13.04 16.32
CA ILE A 28 -1.53 12.71 14.91
C ILE A 28 -0.47 11.62 14.71
N ILE A 29 -0.92 10.44 14.32
CA ILE A 29 -0.07 9.28 14.05
C ILE A 29 -0.16 8.82 12.60
N SER A 30 0.89 8.17 12.11
CA SER A 30 0.89 7.57 10.78
C SER A 30 -0.13 6.44 10.68
N GLY A 31 -1.10 6.56 9.76
CA GLY A 31 -2.10 5.52 9.52
C GLY A 31 -1.50 4.15 9.17
N PRO A 32 -0.53 4.06 8.24
CA PRO A 32 0.17 2.81 7.94
C PRO A 32 0.87 2.20 9.16
N GLN A 33 1.60 2.99 9.93
CA GLN A 33 2.29 2.48 11.14
C GLN A 33 1.29 1.99 12.18
N PHE A 34 0.21 2.74 12.41
CA PHE A 34 -0.86 2.31 13.30
C PHE A 34 -1.44 0.95 12.86
N PHE A 35 -1.81 0.84 11.57
CA PHE A 35 -2.37 -0.39 11.02
C PHE A 35 -1.41 -1.58 11.14
N LEU A 36 -0.13 -1.40 10.79
CA LEU A 36 0.87 -2.44 10.85
C LEU A 36 1.14 -2.92 12.28
N ASN A 37 1.10 -2.01 13.26
CA ASN A 37 1.27 -2.33 14.68
C ASN A 37 0.05 -3.06 15.23
N GLU A 38 -1.16 -2.52 15.02
CA GLU A 38 -2.41 -3.12 15.54
C GLU A 38 -2.68 -4.51 14.97
N THR A 39 -2.35 -4.73 13.70
CA THR A 39 -2.47 -6.04 13.07
C THR A 39 -1.33 -7.00 13.40
N LYS A 40 -0.29 -6.52 14.11
CA LYS A 40 0.97 -7.25 14.37
C LYS A 40 1.65 -7.73 13.08
N LEU A 41 1.38 -7.07 11.97
CA LEU A 41 1.95 -7.45 10.67
C LEU A 41 3.46 -7.21 10.65
N LEU A 42 3.95 -6.16 11.31
CA LEU A 42 5.38 -5.87 11.40
C LEU A 42 6.20 -7.05 11.95
N SER A 43 5.68 -7.76 12.95
CA SER A 43 6.38 -8.90 13.55
C SER A 43 6.31 -10.19 12.73
N LYS A 44 5.43 -10.24 11.72
CA LYS A 44 5.15 -11.44 10.92
C LYS A 44 5.48 -11.31 9.44
N ILE A 45 5.75 -10.10 8.96
CA ILE A 45 5.85 -9.84 7.53
C ILE A 45 6.95 -10.67 6.86
N ASN A 46 8.04 -10.95 7.58
CA ASN A 46 9.16 -11.74 7.10
C ASN A 46 9.06 -13.24 7.44
N ASP A 47 7.95 -13.67 8.05
CA ASP A 47 7.63 -15.10 8.18
C ASP A 47 7.12 -15.69 6.87
N PHE A 48 6.77 -14.83 5.90
CA PHE A 48 6.27 -15.20 4.59
C PHE A 48 7.33 -14.97 3.52
N GLU A 49 7.52 -15.95 2.64
CA GLU A 49 8.43 -15.84 1.50
C GLU A 49 7.88 -14.94 0.39
N ILE A 50 6.56 -14.80 0.32
CA ILE A 50 5.86 -14.11 -0.75
C ILE A 50 4.83 -13.13 -0.17
N ALA A 51 4.88 -11.89 -0.66
CA ALA A 51 3.84 -10.90 -0.44
C ALA A 51 3.16 -10.50 -1.76
N ILE A 52 1.83 -10.56 -1.82
CA ILE A 52 1.04 -10.10 -2.95
C ILE A 52 0.36 -8.79 -2.55
N LEU A 53 0.73 -7.71 -3.21
CA LEU A 53 0.24 -6.37 -2.93
C LEU A 53 -0.77 -5.95 -3.99
N CYS A 54 -1.96 -5.51 -3.54
CA CYS A 54 -3.06 -5.17 -4.42
C CYS A 54 -3.49 -3.71 -4.25
N GLU A 55 -3.60 -2.99 -5.36
CA GLU A 55 -4.10 -1.62 -5.38
C GLU A 55 -4.78 -1.31 -6.72
N GLY A 56 -5.71 -0.35 -6.72
CA GLY A 56 -6.36 0.10 -7.96
C GLY A 56 -5.37 0.76 -8.92
N LYS A 57 -4.51 1.64 -8.41
CA LYS A 57 -3.43 2.28 -9.15
C LYS A 57 -2.21 2.42 -8.24
N PHE A 58 -1.10 1.83 -8.63
CA PHE A 58 0.18 2.01 -7.96
C PHE A 58 0.95 3.15 -8.62
N ASP A 59 1.26 4.18 -7.87
CA ASP A 59 2.04 5.35 -8.31
C ASP A 59 2.94 5.88 -7.19
N PHE A 60 3.54 7.04 -7.39
CA PHE A 60 4.42 7.67 -6.40
C PHE A 60 3.75 7.83 -5.02
N SER A 61 2.44 8.13 -4.99
CA SER A 61 1.71 8.26 -3.72
C SER A 61 1.58 6.93 -2.96
N SER A 62 1.67 5.80 -3.67
CA SER A 62 1.62 4.46 -3.04
C SER A 62 2.88 4.15 -2.24
N MET A 63 4.02 4.76 -2.60
CA MET A 63 5.28 4.66 -1.86
C MET A 63 5.34 5.60 -0.66
N SER A 64 4.49 6.63 -0.62
CA SER A 64 4.54 7.68 0.39
C SER A 64 3.32 7.58 1.31
N GLY A 65 3.54 7.18 2.57
CA GLY A 65 2.50 7.22 3.61
C GLY A 65 1.33 6.27 3.40
N LYS A 66 1.51 5.17 2.66
CA LYS A 66 0.53 4.09 2.52
C LYS A 66 1.09 2.75 2.98
N VAL A 67 0.18 1.84 3.37
CA VAL A 67 0.54 0.49 3.87
C VAL A 67 1.40 -0.29 2.87
N LEU A 68 1.09 -0.20 1.57
CA LEU A 68 1.85 -0.90 0.54
C LEU A 68 3.31 -0.46 0.49
N GLY A 69 3.56 0.84 0.55
CA GLY A 69 4.92 1.39 0.56
C GLY A 69 5.72 0.94 1.79
N GLU A 70 5.09 0.88 2.94
CA GLU A 70 5.74 0.37 4.16
C GLU A 70 6.03 -1.14 4.06
N ILE A 71 5.11 -1.94 3.52
CA ILE A 71 5.35 -3.37 3.29
C ILE A 71 6.52 -3.59 2.34
N LEU A 72 6.59 -2.84 1.23
CA LEU A 72 7.71 -2.94 0.27
C LEU A 72 9.07 -2.62 0.88
N LYS A 73 9.13 -1.71 1.86
CA LYS A 73 10.38 -1.38 2.57
C LYS A 73 10.81 -2.45 3.57
N LEU A 74 9.86 -3.18 4.14
CA LEU A 74 10.08 -4.08 5.28
C LEU A 74 10.15 -5.56 4.90
N HIS A 75 9.44 -5.96 3.84
CA HIS A 75 9.43 -7.35 3.40
C HIS A 75 10.70 -7.70 2.63
N THR A 76 11.37 -8.76 3.04
CA THR A 76 12.64 -9.20 2.45
C THR A 76 12.49 -10.32 1.43
N GLY A 77 11.29 -10.90 1.30
CA GLY A 77 10.97 -11.95 0.34
C GLY A 77 10.53 -11.43 -1.02
N GLN A 78 9.92 -12.30 -1.80
CA GLN A 78 9.39 -11.94 -3.12
C GLN A 78 8.12 -11.12 -2.99
N THR A 79 8.03 -10.02 -3.75
CA THR A 79 6.86 -9.16 -3.79
C THR A 79 6.25 -9.13 -5.17
N TYR A 80 4.94 -9.29 -5.25
CA TYR A 80 4.18 -9.25 -6.49
C TYR A 80 3.11 -8.17 -6.43
N PHE A 81 3.01 -7.38 -7.49
CA PHE A 81 1.88 -6.46 -7.65
C PHE A 81 0.78 -7.11 -8.47
N LEU A 82 -0.46 -7.03 -7.98
CA LEU A 82 -1.66 -7.46 -8.69
C LEU A 82 -2.70 -6.36 -8.58
N GLY A 83 -2.91 -5.58 -9.63
CA GLY A 83 -3.78 -4.42 -9.53
C GLY A 83 -4.23 -3.80 -10.83
N GLY A 84 -4.97 -2.70 -10.73
CA GLY A 84 -5.58 -2.06 -11.89
C GLY A 84 -4.56 -1.48 -12.86
N ARG A 85 -3.67 -0.61 -12.37
CA ARG A 85 -2.64 0.06 -13.17
C ARG A 85 -1.36 0.23 -12.37
N PHE A 86 -0.23 0.08 -13.03
CA PHE A 86 1.08 0.38 -12.49
C PHE A 86 1.67 1.60 -13.19
N ASP A 87 1.87 2.68 -12.46
CA ASP A 87 2.33 3.99 -12.95
C ASP A 87 3.47 4.52 -12.07
N TYR A 88 4.52 3.71 -11.94
CA TYR A 88 5.71 4.04 -11.18
C TYR A 88 6.97 3.75 -12.00
N ASN A 89 7.98 4.59 -11.87
CA ASN A 89 9.16 4.57 -12.74
C ASN A 89 10.05 3.34 -12.53
N ASP A 90 10.16 2.85 -11.30
CA ASP A 90 10.98 1.69 -11.00
C ASP A 90 10.11 0.44 -10.86
N LYS A 91 10.23 -0.46 -11.84
CA LYS A 91 9.53 -1.76 -11.83
C LYS A 91 10.24 -2.81 -10.98
N ASN A 92 11.52 -2.61 -10.66
CA ASN A 92 12.32 -3.59 -9.93
C ASN A 92 11.97 -3.64 -8.43
N ILE A 93 11.11 -2.74 -7.96
CA ILE A 93 10.56 -2.80 -6.59
C ILE A 93 9.64 -4.01 -6.35
N PHE A 94 9.17 -4.64 -7.44
CA PHE A 94 8.42 -5.89 -7.39
C PHE A 94 9.17 -7.01 -8.13
N THR A 95 9.01 -8.23 -7.66
CA THR A 95 9.48 -9.43 -8.37
C THR A 95 8.76 -9.56 -9.72
N ASP A 96 7.47 -9.24 -9.75
CA ASP A 96 6.70 -9.13 -10.98
C ASP A 96 5.42 -8.32 -10.81
N ILE A 97 4.85 -7.83 -11.93
CA ILE A 97 3.73 -6.90 -11.98
C ILE A 97 2.63 -7.47 -12.87
N PHE A 98 1.43 -7.62 -12.29
CA PHE A 98 0.24 -8.12 -12.98
C PHE A 98 -0.81 -7.00 -13.06
N GLU A 99 -0.81 -6.28 -14.19
CA GLU A 99 -1.77 -5.20 -14.46
C GLU A 99 -3.06 -5.75 -15.08
N LEU A 100 -4.20 -5.33 -14.54
CA LEU A 100 -5.51 -5.63 -15.12
C LEU A 100 -5.80 -4.75 -16.34
N GLY A 101 -5.29 -3.52 -16.36
CA GLY A 101 -5.44 -2.56 -17.46
C GLY A 101 -6.90 -2.34 -17.86
N ASN A 102 -7.12 -2.13 -19.16
CA ASN A 102 -8.45 -1.89 -19.72
C ASN A 102 -9.43 -3.07 -19.53
N LYS A 103 -8.93 -4.29 -19.41
CA LYS A 103 -9.77 -5.47 -19.10
C LYS A 103 -10.36 -5.38 -17.70
N GLY A 104 -9.58 -4.87 -16.74
CA GLY A 104 -10.03 -4.62 -15.38
C GLY A 104 -11.15 -3.58 -15.31
N MET A 105 -11.10 -2.54 -16.13
CA MET A 105 -12.15 -1.51 -16.20
C MET A 105 -13.48 -2.07 -16.73
N LYS A 106 -13.44 -3.01 -17.68
CA LYS A 106 -14.65 -3.61 -18.30
C LYS A 106 -15.26 -4.72 -17.44
N ASN A 107 -14.44 -5.57 -16.84
CA ASN A 107 -14.85 -6.67 -15.99
C ASN A 107 -13.75 -7.00 -14.97
N SER A 108 -13.72 -6.22 -13.90
CA SER A 108 -12.68 -6.31 -12.85
C SER A 108 -12.61 -7.68 -12.19
N LYS A 109 -13.76 -8.30 -11.91
CA LYS A 109 -13.82 -9.62 -11.26
C LYS A 109 -13.18 -10.71 -12.12
N LYS A 110 -13.49 -10.74 -13.42
CA LYS A 110 -12.90 -11.72 -14.34
C LYS A 110 -11.40 -11.45 -14.52
N ALA A 111 -11.03 -10.20 -14.79
CA ALA A 111 -9.64 -9.82 -15.01
C ALA A 111 -8.76 -10.14 -13.80
N LEU A 112 -9.25 -9.84 -12.58
CA LEU A 112 -8.54 -10.15 -11.33
C LEU A 112 -8.35 -11.66 -11.17
N ARG A 113 -9.40 -12.46 -11.38
CA ARG A 113 -9.32 -13.92 -11.30
C ARG A 113 -8.31 -14.51 -12.30
N ASP A 114 -8.36 -14.04 -13.54
CA ASP A 114 -7.48 -14.53 -14.60
C ASP A 114 -6.01 -14.17 -14.30
N SER A 115 -5.74 -12.95 -13.84
CA SER A 115 -4.39 -12.51 -13.43
C SER A 115 -3.91 -13.24 -12.17
N ALA A 116 -4.77 -13.46 -11.18
CA ALA A 116 -4.44 -14.24 -9.99
C ALA A 116 -4.09 -15.69 -10.34
N TYR A 117 -4.78 -16.30 -11.31
CA TYR A 117 -4.47 -17.64 -11.78
C TYR A 117 -3.09 -17.71 -12.46
N ILE A 118 -2.75 -16.72 -13.29
CA ILE A 118 -1.42 -16.63 -13.91
C ILE A 118 -0.33 -16.47 -12.85
N LEU A 119 -0.54 -15.57 -11.89
CA LEU A 119 0.36 -15.35 -10.76
C LEU A 119 0.56 -16.64 -9.96
N ALA A 120 -0.52 -17.34 -9.59
CA ALA A 120 -0.45 -18.58 -8.83
C ALA A 120 0.36 -19.67 -9.56
N LYS A 121 0.19 -19.80 -10.88
CA LYS A 121 1.02 -20.71 -11.69
C LYS A 121 2.50 -20.34 -11.69
N LYS A 122 2.81 -19.04 -11.64
CA LYS A 122 4.19 -18.58 -11.63
C LYS A 122 4.87 -18.84 -10.28
N ILE A 123 4.15 -18.65 -9.19
CA ILE A 123 4.65 -18.87 -7.83
C ILE A 123 4.78 -20.36 -7.52
N GLY A 124 3.85 -21.19 -8.01
CA GLY A 124 3.79 -22.63 -7.72
C GLY A 124 4.78 -23.49 -8.52
N LYS A 125 5.69 -22.87 -9.27
CA LYS A 125 6.80 -23.54 -9.96
C LYS A 125 8.08 -23.48 -9.15
#